data_4da26d89e89d36d5113995359e58388b
#
_entry.id   4da26d89e89d36d5113995359e58388b
#
_cell.length_a   1.000
_cell.length_b   1.000
_cell.length_c   1.000
_cell.angle_alpha   90.00
_cell.angle_beta   90.00
_cell.angle_gamma   90.00
#
_symmetry.space_group_name_H-M   'P 1'
#
loop_
_entity.id
_entity.type
_entity.pdbx_description
1 polymer ?
#
loop_
_entity_poly.entity_id
_entity_poly.type
_entity_poly.pdbx_seq_one_letter_code
_entity_poly.pdbx_strand_id
1 'polypeptide(L)'
;MSRLKVTETFVSIQGEADAVGWPTLFIRLTGCPLRCVYCDTQYSFYGGEWRTLDELLVVARESSVRHVCVAGGEPLAQKACLELLTALCDSGYSVSLETSGALDVARVDPRVSRVVDLKTPESGEGKRNMLANLDVLTSHDQLKFVLCSRADYEWARDLLRERAEPLPAQVLFSPAWGQVEPRDLADWILADRLPVRLQVQLHKYLWGSEPGR
;
A
#
# COMPACT_ATOMS: atom_id res chain seq x y z
N MET A 1 -10.37 21.88 -13.60
CA MET A 1 -10.40 20.41 -13.54
C MET A 1 -9.18 19.93 -12.79
N SER A 2 -9.38 19.10 -11.78
CA SER A 2 -8.26 18.52 -11.02
C SER A 2 -7.46 17.56 -11.89
N ARG A 3 -6.14 17.58 -11.74
CA ARG A 3 -5.20 16.77 -12.51
C ARG A 3 -4.24 16.04 -11.58
N LEU A 4 -3.84 14.85 -11.99
CA LEU A 4 -2.89 14.01 -11.28
C LEU A 4 -1.72 13.67 -12.21
N LYS A 5 -0.53 13.58 -11.64
CA LYS A 5 0.64 13.10 -12.36
C LYS A 5 0.73 11.60 -12.22
N VAL A 6 0.59 10.87 -13.31
CA VAL A 6 0.45 9.42 -13.38
C VAL A 6 1.69 8.83 -14.05
N THR A 7 2.30 7.85 -13.41
CA THR A 7 3.43 7.10 -13.99
C THR A 7 2.94 6.09 -14.99
N GLU A 8 1.91 5.32 -14.61
CA GLU A 8 1.34 4.26 -15.43
C GLU A 8 -0.07 3.87 -14.97
N THR A 9 -0.81 3.23 -15.87
CA THR A 9 -2.06 2.53 -15.56
C THR A 9 -2.01 1.17 -16.25
N PHE A 10 -2.33 0.10 -15.52
CA PHE A 10 -2.33 -1.27 -16.06
C PHE A 10 -3.28 -2.17 -15.28
N VAL A 11 -3.70 -3.27 -15.89
CA VAL A 11 -4.48 -4.32 -15.23
C VAL A 11 -3.56 -5.50 -14.94
N SER A 12 -3.56 -5.95 -13.69
CA SER A 12 -2.81 -7.13 -13.26
C SER A 12 -3.54 -7.85 -12.13
N ILE A 13 -2.96 -8.92 -11.61
CA ILE A 13 -3.43 -9.55 -10.37
C ILE A 13 -2.90 -8.77 -9.18
N GLN A 14 -3.79 -8.36 -8.26
CA GLN A 14 -3.34 -7.76 -7.02
C GLN A 14 -2.49 -8.76 -6.22
N GLY A 15 -1.27 -8.37 -5.93
CA GLY A 15 -0.30 -9.23 -5.26
C GLY A 15 -0.32 -9.14 -3.75
N GLU A 16 -1.05 -8.17 -3.18
CA GLU A 16 -0.99 -7.81 -1.76
C GLU A 16 -2.36 -7.44 -1.21
N ALA A 17 -2.44 -7.24 0.10
CA ALA A 17 -3.60 -6.75 0.84
C ALA A 17 -4.84 -7.68 0.72
N ASP A 18 -6.06 -7.15 0.94
CA ASP A 18 -7.28 -7.96 0.93
C ASP A 18 -7.74 -8.34 -0.49
N ALA A 19 -7.34 -7.55 -1.47
CA ALA A 19 -7.67 -7.83 -2.87
C ALA A 19 -6.69 -8.80 -3.55
N VAL A 20 -5.78 -9.44 -2.79
CA VAL A 20 -4.82 -10.42 -3.33
C VAL A 20 -5.51 -11.49 -4.17
N GLY A 21 -4.98 -11.73 -5.38
CA GLY A 21 -5.53 -12.70 -6.32
C GLY A 21 -6.63 -12.17 -7.24
N TRP A 22 -7.15 -10.96 -7.02
CA TRP A 22 -8.17 -10.38 -7.89
C TRP A 22 -7.57 -9.58 -9.04
N PRO A 23 -8.16 -9.67 -10.28
CA PRO A 23 -7.85 -8.74 -11.34
C PRO A 23 -8.14 -7.30 -10.90
N THR A 24 -7.14 -6.43 -10.98
CA THR A 24 -7.17 -5.09 -10.43
C THR A 24 -6.57 -4.10 -11.43
N LEU A 25 -7.23 -2.96 -11.61
CA LEU A 25 -6.64 -1.81 -12.28
C LEU A 25 -5.73 -1.08 -11.30
N PHE A 26 -4.47 -0.94 -11.65
CA PHE A 26 -3.52 -0.11 -10.92
C PHE A 26 -3.44 1.28 -11.56
N ILE A 27 -3.61 2.31 -10.74
CA ILE A 27 -3.33 3.71 -11.09
C ILE A 27 -2.13 4.13 -10.25
N ARG A 28 -0.95 4.14 -10.87
CA ARG A 28 0.31 4.47 -10.18
C ARG A 28 0.64 5.94 -10.34
N LEU A 29 0.53 6.69 -9.25
CA LEU A 29 0.83 8.13 -9.22
C LEU A 29 2.34 8.39 -9.10
N THR A 30 2.78 9.50 -9.67
CA THR A 30 4.18 9.91 -9.67
C THR A 30 4.54 10.73 -8.44
N GLY A 31 5.76 10.51 -7.93
CA GLY A 31 6.33 11.28 -6.83
C GLY A 31 6.20 10.58 -5.47
N CYS A 32 7.28 10.59 -4.72
CA CYS A 32 7.33 10.06 -3.35
C CYS A 32 8.27 10.93 -2.52
N PRO A 33 7.89 11.32 -1.29
CA PRO A 33 8.78 12.03 -0.38
C PRO A 33 9.77 11.10 0.33
N LEU A 34 9.64 9.78 0.17
CA LEU A 34 10.47 8.76 0.82
C LEU A 34 11.48 8.14 -0.15
N ARG A 35 12.51 7.49 0.40
CA ARG A 35 13.57 6.77 -0.33
C ARG A 35 13.89 5.45 0.35
N CYS A 36 12.85 4.61 0.54
CA CYS A 36 13.00 3.30 1.19
C CYS A 36 14.03 2.43 0.46
N VAL A 37 14.88 1.73 1.22
CA VAL A 37 15.98 0.93 0.68
C VAL A 37 15.50 -0.24 -0.19
N TYR A 38 14.32 -0.77 0.08
CA TYR A 38 13.69 -1.90 -0.64
C TYR A 38 12.71 -1.46 -1.74
N CYS A 39 12.65 -0.15 -2.07
CA CYS A 39 11.65 0.35 -3.01
C CYS A 39 11.84 -0.29 -4.39
N ASP A 40 10.84 -0.99 -4.88
CA ASP A 40 10.81 -1.64 -6.19
C ASP A 40 10.19 -0.77 -7.29
N THR A 41 9.65 0.39 -6.93
CA THR A 41 8.98 1.33 -7.84
C THR A 41 9.70 2.68 -7.93
N GLN A 42 11.03 2.69 -7.81
CA GLN A 42 11.83 3.93 -7.86
C GLN A 42 11.63 4.72 -9.16
N TYR A 43 11.26 4.06 -10.26
CA TYR A 43 10.92 4.69 -11.53
C TYR A 43 9.70 5.63 -11.44
N SER A 44 8.85 5.47 -10.41
CA SER A 44 7.71 6.36 -10.16
C SER A 44 8.07 7.66 -9.44
N PHE A 45 9.33 7.85 -9.01
CA PHE A 45 9.72 9.07 -8.30
C PHE A 45 9.66 10.31 -9.18
N TYR A 46 9.90 10.16 -10.47
CA TYR A 46 10.01 11.24 -11.44
C TYR A 46 9.27 10.90 -12.74
N GLY A 47 9.18 11.86 -13.64
CA GLY A 47 8.51 11.64 -14.92
C GLY A 47 6.99 11.70 -14.79
N GLY A 48 6.29 10.75 -15.41
CA GLY A 48 4.84 10.66 -15.44
C GLY A 48 4.16 11.73 -16.31
N GLU A 49 2.89 11.51 -16.61
CA GLU A 49 2.06 12.40 -17.42
C GLU A 49 0.90 12.98 -16.61
N TRP A 50 0.51 14.22 -16.92
CA TRP A 50 -0.67 14.83 -16.31
C TRP A 50 -1.94 14.27 -16.93
N ARG A 51 -2.79 13.68 -16.10
CA ARG A 51 -4.10 13.16 -16.44
C ARG A 51 -5.19 13.86 -15.65
N THR A 52 -6.32 14.13 -16.25
CA THR A 52 -7.52 14.62 -15.58
C THR A 52 -8.23 13.47 -14.84
N LEU A 53 -9.10 13.79 -13.87
CA LEU A 53 -9.94 12.80 -13.22
C LEU A 53 -10.81 12.07 -14.24
N ASP A 54 -11.41 12.79 -15.18
CA ASP A 54 -12.29 12.21 -16.20
C ASP A 54 -11.57 11.18 -17.07
N GLU A 55 -10.32 11.47 -17.48
CA GLU A 55 -9.49 10.50 -18.21
C GLU A 55 -9.22 9.24 -17.40
N LEU A 56 -8.95 9.36 -16.10
CA LEU A 56 -8.72 8.20 -15.23
C LEU A 56 -9.99 7.38 -15.00
N LEU A 57 -11.16 8.02 -14.90
CA LEU A 57 -12.45 7.33 -14.85
C LEU A 57 -12.79 6.62 -16.17
N VAL A 58 -12.39 7.17 -17.31
CA VAL A 58 -12.50 6.47 -18.61
C VAL A 58 -11.64 5.20 -18.58
N VAL A 59 -10.37 5.30 -18.17
CA VAL A 59 -9.47 4.14 -18.05
C VAL A 59 -10.07 3.08 -17.12
N ALA A 60 -10.66 3.48 -15.99
CA ALA A 60 -11.29 2.56 -15.07
C ALA A 60 -12.48 1.82 -15.72
N ARG A 61 -13.32 2.50 -16.50
CA ARG A 61 -14.44 1.87 -17.22
C ARG A 61 -13.96 0.90 -18.30
N GLU A 62 -12.95 1.29 -19.06
CA GLU A 62 -12.39 0.48 -20.15
C GLU A 62 -11.66 -0.76 -19.63
N SER A 63 -11.11 -0.72 -18.41
CA SER A 63 -10.43 -1.85 -17.79
C SER A 63 -11.33 -3.06 -17.55
N SER A 64 -12.65 -2.84 -17.45
CA SER A 64 -13.66 -3.88 -17.19
C SER A 64 -13.43 -4.72 -15.94
N VAL A 65 -12.62 -4.23 -14.95
CA VAL A 65 -12.39 -4.89 -13.67
C VAL A 65 -13.12 -4.14 -12.54
N ARG A 66 -13.43 -4.85 -11.47
CA ARG A 66 -14.14 -4.28 -10.32
C ARG A 66 -13.22 -3.57 -9.34
N HIS A 67 -12.01 -4.08 -9.17
CA HIS A 67 -11.06 -3.56 -8.20
C HIS A 67 -10.14 -2.52 -8.82
N VAL A 68 -9.94 -1.40 -8.11
CA VAL A 68 -9.00 -0.34 -8.50
C VAL A 68 -8.08 -0.08 -7.33
N CYS A 69 -6.78 -0.19 -7.56
CA CYS A 69 -5.74 0.16 -6.59
C CYS A 69 -5.08 1.47 -7.01
N VAL A 70 -5.21 2.49 -6.18
CA VAL A 70 -4.44 3.73 -6.32
C VAL A 70 -3.16 3.58 -5.50
N ALA A 71 -2.04 3.51 -6.21
CA ALA A 71 -0.72 3.31 -5.63
C ALA A 71 0.26 4.32 -6.24
N GLY A 72 1.56 4.12 -6.04
CA GLY A 72 2.52 4.96 -6.74
C GLY A 72 3.84 5.08 -6.01
N GLY A 73 4.41 6.28 -6.06
CA GLY A 73 5.32 6.76 -5.05
C GLY A 73 4.54 6.94 -3.74
N GLU A 74 3.99 8.14 -3.51
CA GLU A 74 3.05 8.39 -2.40
C GLU A 74 1.81 9.12 -2.96
N PRO A 75 0.68 8.43 -3.10
CA PRO A 75 -0.51 9.01 -3.72
C PRO A 75 -1.03 10.25 -3.02
N LEU A 76 -0.99 10.27 -1.68
CA LEU A 76 -1.51 11.39 -0.88
C LEU A 76 -0.64 12.65 -0.96
N ALA A 77 0.57 12.58 -1.55
CA ALA A 77 1.37 13.75 -1.87
C ALA A 77 0.70 14.63 -2.95
N GLN A 78 -0.22 14.07 -3.72
CA GLN A 78 -1.02 14.79 -4.71
C GLN A 78 -2.43 15.04 -4.16
N LYS A 79 -2.77 16.29 -3.83
CA LYS A 79 -4.06 16.65 -3.20
C LYS A 79 -5.29 16.15 -3.97
N ALA A 80 -5.22 16.12 -5.31
CA ALA A 80 -6.32 15.63 -6.15
C ALA A 80 -6.52 14.10 -6.04
N CYS A 81 -5.64 13.36 -5.37
CA CYS A 81 -5.81 11.93 -5.10
C CYS A 81 -7.09 11.66 -4.30
N LEU A 82 -7.40 12.50 -3.32
CA LEU A 82 -8.64 12.36 -2.53
C LEU A 82 -9.90 12.44 -3.41
N GLU A 83 -9.92 13.37 -4.36
CA GLU A 83 -11.03 13.50 -5.32
C GLU A 83 -11.14 12.28 -6.23
N LEU A 84 -10.00 11.73 -6.71
CA LEU A 84 -9.97 10.52 -7.53
C LEU A 84 -10.55 9.32 -6.75
N LEU A 85 -10.11 9.11 -5.51
CA LEU A 85 -10.58 8.01 -4.67
C LEU A 85 -12.10 8.07 -4.47
N THR A 86 -12.63 9.24 -4.14
CA THR A 86 -14.08 9.45 -3.98
C THR A 86 -14.82 9.19 -5.30
N ALA A 87 -14.35 9.73 -6.43
CA ALA A 87 -14.98 9.54 -7.74
C ALA A 87 -15.00 8.08 -8.21
N LEU A 88 -13.96 7.31 -7.90
CA LEU A 88 -13.92 5.87 -8.17
C LEU A 88 -14.95 5.12 -7.31
N CYS A 89 -15.06 5.43 -6.01
CA CYS A 89 -16.09 4.86 -5.14
C CYS A 89 -17.51 5.23 -5.61
N ASP A 90 -17.75 6.48 -6.01
CA ASP A 90 -19.04 6.94 -6.56
C ASP A 90 -19.39 6.23 -7.87
N SER A 91 -18.39 5.80 -8.63
CA SER A 91 -18.57 5.00 -9.85
C SER A 91 -18.76 3.50 -9.57
N GLY A 92 -18.82 3.07 -8.30
CA GLY A 92 -19.13 1.69 -7.88
C GLY A 92 -17.96 0.73 -7.85
N TYR A 93 -16.71 1.21 -7.95
CA TYR A 93 -15.52 0.37 -7.83
C TYR A 93 -15.22 -0.01 -6.38
N SER A 94 -14.61 -1.18 -6.18
CA SER A 94 -13.94 -1.54 -4.94
C SER A 94 -12.55 -0.92 -4.97
N VAL A 95 -12.34 0.12 -4.15
CA VAL A 95 -11.12 0.95 -4.21
C VAL A 95 -10.20 0.66 -3.05
N SER A 96 -8.93 0.46 -3.32
CA SER A 96 -7.86 0.44 -2.33
C SER A 96 -6.85 1.57 -2.58
N LEU A 97 -6.26 2.06 -1.49
CA LEU A 97 -5.17 3.02 -1.50
C LEU A 97 -3.95 2.40 -0.83
N GLU A 98 -2.84 2.27 -1.54
CA GLU A 98 -1.56 1.93 -0.95
C GLU A 98 -0.77 3.22 -0.66
N THR A 99 -0.51 3.49 0.62
CA THR A 99 0.18 4.69 1.08
C THR A 99 1.32 4.36 2.06
N SER A 100 2.36 5.14 2.04
CA SER A 100 3.55 4.97 2.88
C SER A 100 3.33 5.25 4.38
N GLY A 101 2.15 5.73 4.78
CA GLY A 101 1.90 6.12 6.16
C GLY A 101 2.58 7.41 6.62
N ALA A 102 3.31 8.10 5.74
CA ALA A 102 4.01 9.35 6.06
C ALA A 102 3.12 10.60 5.99
N LEU A 103 1.93 10.49 5.42
CA LEU A 103 0.95 11.57 5.28
C LEU A 103 -0.36 11.18 5.95
N ASP A 104 -1.17 12.21 6.28
CA ASP A 104 -2.46 12.05 6.95
C ASP A 104 -3.45 11.28 6.07
N VAL A 105 -3.99 10.17 6.59
CA VAL A 105 -5.00 9.33 5.93
C VAL A 105 -6.43 9.60 6.40
N ALA A 106 -6.64 10.47 7.39
CA ALA A 106 -7.95 10.70 7.98
C ALA A 106 -8.98 11.29 6.99
N ARG A 107 -8.49 11.97 5.94
CA ARG A 107 -9.33 12.61 4.92
C ARG A 107 -9.69 11.70 3.75
N VAL A 108 -9.18 10.48 3.71
CA VAL A 108 -9.51 9.49 2.68
C VAL A 108 -10.98 9.07 2.84
N ASP A 109 -11.71 8.97 1.73
CA ASP A 109 -13.10 8.51 1.73
C ASP A 109 -13.22 7.16 2.47
N PRO A 110 -14.14 7.03 3.45
CA PRO A 110 -14.24 5.83 4.30
C PRO A 110 -14.60 4.54 3.55
N ARG A 111 -15.04 4.65 2.29
CA ARG A 111 -15.31 3.49 1.43
C ARG A 111 -14.03 2.88 0.83
N VAL A 112 -12.93 3.62 0.87
CA VAL A 112 -11.62 3.17 0.39
C VAL A 112 -10.95 2.29 1.44
N SER A 113 -10.49 1.09 1.06
CA SER A 113 -9.63 0.28 1.91
C SER A 113 -8.22 0.86 1.90
N ARG A 114 -7.80 1.45 3.03
CA ARG A 114 -6.47 2.04 3.19
C ARG A 114 -5.47 0.97 3.61
N VAL A 115 -4.47 0.74 2.78
CA VAL A 115 -3.31 -0.09 3.11
C VAL A 115 -2.17 0.85 3.53
N VAL A 116 -1.99 1.02 4.83
CA VAL A 116 -1.01 1.94 5.40
C VAL A 116 0.28 1.19 5.70
N ASP A 117 1.32 1.44 4.91
CA ASP A 117 2.62 0.80 5.04
C ASP A 117 3.49 1.58 6.04
N LEU A 118 3.48 1.15 7.30
CA LEU A 118 4.30 1.76 8.37
C LEU A 118 5.75 1.33 8.20
N LYS A 119 6.62 2.31 7.97
CA LYS A 119 8.02 2.08 7.65
C LYS A 119 8.82 1.63 8.86
N THR A 120 9.50 0.50 8.73
CA THR A 120 10.38 -0.07 9.76
C THR A 120 11.70 0.69 9.83
N PRO A 121 12.51 0.53 10.90
CA PRO A 121 13.78 1.23 11.02
C PRO A 121 14.73 0.98 9.84
N GLU A 122 14.87 -0.27 9.38
CA GLU A 122 15.80 -0.63 8.30
C GLU A 122 15.29 -0.26 6.89
N SER A 123 14.03 0.19 6.78
CA SER A 123 13.56 0.82 5.54
C SER A 123 14.32 2.12 5.21
N GLY A 124 15.01 2.71 6.21
CA GLY A 124 15.63 4.03 6.15
C GLY A 124 14.68 5.20 6.37
N GLU A 125 13.37 4.96 6.41
CA GLU A 125 12.32 6.00 6.44
C GLU A 125 11.40 5.94 7.67
N GLY A 126 11.71 5.11 8.67
CA GLY A 126 10.90 4.92 9.87
C GLY A 126 10.58 6.22 10.64
N LYS A 127 11.45 7.22 10.58
CA LYS A 127 11.23 8.54 11.21
C LYS A 127 10.15 9.38 10.52
N ARG A 128 9.70 8.97 9.34
CA ARG A 128 8.69 9.68 8.54
C ARG A 128 7.27 9.19 8.83
N ASN A 129 7.11 8.16 9.63
CA ASN A 129 5.81 7.63 10.00
C ASN A 129 4.96 8.67 10.74
N MET A 130 3.73 8.86 10.30
CA MET A 130 2.71 9.63 11.01
C MET A 130 1.90 8.66 11.89
N LEU A 131 2.35 8.44 13.13
CA LEU A 131 1.73 7.45 14.03
C LEU A 131 0.27 7.74 14.35
N ALA A 132 -0.17 9.00 14.27
CA ALA A 132 -1.58 9.38 14.41
C ALA A 132 -2.49 8.68 13.38
N ASN A 133 -1.95 8.20 12.26
CA ASN A 133 -2.71 7.40 11.29
C ASN A 133 -3.27 6.12 11.92
N LEU A 134 -2.59 5.55 12.92
CA LEU A 134 -3.04 4.31 13.59
C LEU A 134 -4.36 4.49 14.33
N ASP A 135 -4.65 5.71 14.79
CA ASP A 135 -5.83 6.00 15.60
C ASP A 135 -7.11 6.21 14.76
N VAL A 136 -6.93 6.36 13.43
CA VAL A 136 -8.05 6.56 12.49
C VAL A 136 -8.31 5.35 11.60
N LEU A 137 -7.54 4.25 11.75
CA LEU A 137 -7.78 3.01 11.03
C LEU A 137 -9.03 2.32 11.55
N THR A 138 -9.72 1.64 10.64
CA THR A 138 -10.94 0.87 10.89
C THR A 138 -10.74 -0.60 10.51
N SER A 139 -11.73 -1.46 10.75
CA SER A 139 -11.70 -2.86 10.31
C SER A 139 -11.72 -3.04 8.79
N HIS A 140 -11.97 -1.97 8.03
CA HIS A 140 -11.91 -1.95 6.56
C HIS A 140 -10.48 -1.66 6.04
N ASP A 141 -9.56 -1.29 6.92
CA ASP A 141 -8.21 -0.89 6.61
C ASP A 141 -7.18 -1.97 6.96
N GLN A 142 -5.96 -1.78 6.50
CA GLN A 142 -4.85 -2.66 6.76
C GLN A 142 -3.62 -1.87 7.17
N LEU A 143 -2.94 -2.34 8.21
CA LEU A 143 -1.62 -1.85 8.59
C LEU A 143 -0.57 -2.85 8.11
N LYS A 144 0.32 -2.39 7.24
CA LYS A 144 1.36 -3.22 6.62
C LYS A 144 2.73 -2.83 7.15
N PHE A 145 3.57 -3.84 7.39
CA PHE A 145 4.99 -3.70 7.67
C PHE A 145 5.78 -4.51 6.66
N VAL A 146 6.69 -3.86 5.94
CA VAL A 146 7.69 -4.53 5.10
C VAL A 146 8.96 -4.69 5.92
N LEU A 147 9.34 -5.93 6.18
CA LEU A 147 10.39 -6.32 7.14
C LEU A 147 11.67 -6.68 6.40
N CYS A 148 12.74 -5.93 6.64
CA CYS A 148 14.05 -6.16 6.03
C CYS A 148 14.90 -7.17 6.81
N SER A 149 14.57 -7.39 8.09
CA SER A 149 15.36 -8.23 8.98
C SER A 149 14.56 -8.74 10.17
N ARG A 150 15.20 -9.56 11.00
CA ARG A 150 14.69 -9.96 12.31
C ARG A 150 14.52 -8.76 13.26
N ALA A 151 15.39 -7.76 13.19
CA ALA A 151 15.30 -6.57 14.02
C ALA A 151 14.04 -5.73 13.68
N ASP A 152 13.71 -5.59 12.39
CA ASP A 152 12.47 -4.96 11.95
C ASP A 152 11.23 -5.71 12.43
N TYR A 153 11.28 -7.06 12.40
CA TYR A 153 10.21 -7.89 12.93
C TYR A 153 9.99 -7.64 14.43
N GLU A 154 11.08 -7.64 15.22
CA GLU A 154 11.01 -7.42 16.67
C GLU A 154 10.46 -6.03 16.98
N TRP A 155 10.93 -5.01 16.27
CA TRP A 155 10.43 -3.65 16.40
C TRP A 155 8.93 -3.55 16.10
N ALA A 156 8.46 -4.15 14.99
CA ALA A 156 7.05 -4.12 14.62
C ALA A 156 6.18 -4.90 15.63
N ARG A 157 6.65 -6.07 16.09
CA ARG A 157 6.01 -6.86 17.15
C ARG A 157 5.85 -6.05 18.42
N ASP A 158 6.92 -5.40 18.88
CA ASP A 158 6.94 -4.68 20.15
C ASP A 158 6.06 -3.43 20.08
N LEU A 159 6.07 -2.72 18.94
CA LEU A 159 5.14 -1.62 18.68
C LEU A 159 3.66 -2.04 18.80
N LEU A 160 3.32 -3.23 18.29
CA LEU A 160 1.96 -3.76 18.40
C LEU A 160 1.61 -4.17 19.85
N ARG A 161 2.56 -4.76 20.58
CA ARG A 161 2.38 -5.20 21.98
C ARG A 161 2.29 -4.02 22.99
N GLU A 162 2.95 -2.93 22.69
CA GLU A 162 2.93 -1.72 23.53
C GLU A 162 1.64 -0.90 23.41
N ARG A 163 0.78 -1.18 22.43
CA ARG A 163 -0.51 -0.51 22.32
C ARG A 163 -1.46 -0.98 23.41
N ALA A 164 -2.12 -0.01 24.04
CA ALA A 164 -3.13 -0.26 25.08
C ALA A 164 -4.36 -1.00 24.51
N GLU A 165 -4.73 -0.69 23.25
CA GLU A 165 -5.86 -1.29 22.56
C GLU A 165 -5.40 -1.94 21.25
N PRO A 166 -5.93 -3.14 20.92
CA PRO A 166 -5.69 -3.75 19.62
C PRO A 166 -6.16 -2.84 18.47
N LEU A 167 -5.44 -2.86 17.36
CA LEU A 167 -5.88 -2.16 16.15
C LEU A 167 -7.13 -2.84 15.58
N PRO A 168 -8.15 -2.07 15.16
CA PRO A 168 -9.29 -2.64 14.46
C PRO A 168 -8.91 -3.13 13.05
N ALA A 169 -7.87 -2.54 12.45
CA ALA A 169 -7.34 -2.87 11.13
C ALA A 169 -6.59 -4.21 11.16
N GLN A 170 -6.66 -4.95 10.06
CA GLN A 170 -5.85 -6.14 9.89
C GLN A 170 -4.37 -5.77 9.77
N VAL A 171 -3.51 -6.45 10.53
CA VAL A 171 -2.06 -6.23 10.45
C VAL A 171 -1.41 -7.24 9.50
N LEU A 172 -0.59 -6.74 8.58
CA LEU A 172 0.13 -7.51 7.58
C LEU A 172 1.63 -7.42 7.83
N PHE A 173 2.29 -8.57 7.96
CA PHE A 173 3.73 -8.68 7.98
C PHE A 173 4.21 -9.25 6.64
N SER A 174 5.00 -8.47 5.90
CA SER A 174 5.48 -8.79 4.58
C SER A 174 7.02 -8.84 4.57
N PRO A 175 7.64 -9.92 4.10
CA PRO A 175 9.10 -9.95 3.99
C PRO A 175 9.54 -9.05 2.83
N ALA A 176 10.56 -8.23 3.04
CA ALA A 176 11.22 -7.50 1.96
C ALA A 176 11.85 -8.51 0.99
N TRP A 177 11.50 -8.39 -0.29
CA TRP A 177 11.93 -9.33 -1.32
C TRP A 177 13.45 -9.48 -1.38
N GLY A 178 13.92 -10.71 -1.25
CA GLY A 178 15.36 -11.05 -1.28
C GLY A 178 16.15 -10.69 -0.01
N GLN A 179 15.48 -10.19 1.06
CA GLN A 179 16.15 -9.85 2.33
C GLN A 179 15.70 -10.76 3.48
N VAL A 180 14.40 -11.07 3.55
CA VAL A 180 13.84 -12.00 4.54
C VAL A 180 13.17 -13.15 3.81
N GLU A 181 13.52 -14.37 4.19
CA GLU A 181 12.83 -15.55 3.66
C GLU A 181 11.41 -15.64 4.23
N PRO A 182 10.37 -15.84 3.40
CA PRO A 182 8.99 -15.95 3.87
C PRO A 182 8.79 -17.04 4.93
N ARG A 183 9.55 -18.12 4.84
CA ARG A 183 9.53 -19.21 5.81
C ARG A 183 10.00 -18.75 7.19
N ASP A 184 11.11 -18.01 7.24
CA ASP A 184 11.65 -17.52 8.50
C ASP A 184 10.66 -16.56 9.19
N LEU A 185 10.06 -15.67 8.39
CA LEU A 185 9.02 -14.77 8.92
C LEU A 185 7.80 -15.55 9.45
N ALA A 186 7.37 -16.60 8.75
CA ALA A 186 6.29 -17.47 9.21
C ALA A 186 6.63 -18.12 10.55
N ASP A 187 7.85 -18.68 10.68
CA ASP A 187 8.32 -19.31 11.90
C ASP A 187 8.37 -18.32 13.08
N TRP A 188 8.78 -17.06 12.84
CA TRP A 188 8.77 -16.01 13.87
C TRP A 188 7.36 -15.67 14.34
N ILE A 189 6.42 -15.48 13.39
CA ILE A 189 5.01 -15.18 13.70
C ILE A 189 4.39 -16.30 14.53
N LEU A 190 4.63 -17.57 14.15
CA LEU A 190 4.11 -18.74 14.85
C LEU A 190 4.71 -18.88 16.25
N ALA A 191 6.03 -18.70 16.39
CA ALA A 191 6.71 -18.76 17.68
C ALA A 191 6.19 -17.72 18.68
N ASP A 192 5.95 -16.50 18.20
CA ASP A 192 5.43 -15.40 19.02
C ASP A 192 3.91 -15.39 19.15
N ARG A 193 3.20 -16.25 18.38
CA ARG A 193 1.71 -16.32 18.33
C ARG A 193 1.08 -14.95 18.07
N LEU A 194 1.69 -14.18 17.16
CA LEU A 194 1.18 -12.85 16.86
C LEU A 194 -0.12 -12.92 16.05
N PRO A 195 -1.12 -12.08 16.37
CA PRO A 195 -2.37 -11.99 15.63
C PRO A 195 -2.19 -11.13 14.34
N VAL A 196 -1.23 -11.50 13.51
CA VAL A 196 -0.91 -10.83 12.26
C VAL A 196 -1.00 -11.80 11.09
N ARG A 197 -1.28 -11.29 9.89
CA ARG A 197 -1.30 -12.09 8.66
C ARG A 197 0.06 -11.99 7.97
N LEU A 198 0.69 -13.15 7.74
CA LEU A 198 1.81 -13.22 6.80
C LEU A 198 1.30 -12.88 5.39
N GLN A 199 1.99 -11.98 4.72
CA GLN A 199 1.71 -11.62 3.34
C GLN A 199 2.98 -11.63 2.51
N VAL A 200 2.99 -12.41 1.45
CA VAL A 200 4.02 -12.34 0.41
C VAL A 200 3.52 -11.49 -0.76
N GLN A 201 4.44 -10.97 -1.54
CA GLN A 201 4.15 -10.26 -2.79
C GLN A 201 3.86 -11.31 -3.89
N LEU A 202 2.60 -11.71 -4.06
CA LEU A 202 2.20 -12.76 -5.00
C LEU A 202 2.69 -12.48 -6.43
N HIS A 203 2.65 -11.22 -6.88
CA HIS A 203 3.13 -10.82 -8.19
C HIS A 203 4.62 -11.15 -8.42
N LYS A 204 5.46 -11.11 -7.38
CA LYS A 204 6.87 -11.50 -7.46
C LYS A 204 7.05 -12.99 -7.73
N TYR A 205 6.17 -13.84 -7.21
CA TYR A 205 6.18 -15.28 -7.48
C TYR A 205 5.66 -15.60 -8.88
N LEU A 206 4.71 -14.80 -9.40
CA LEU A 206 4.14 -15.03 -10.73
C LEU A 206 5.06 -14.51 -11.84
N TRP A 207 5.67 -13.31 -11.66
CA TRP A 207 6.35 -12.61 -12.74
C TRP A 207 7.72 -12.02 -12.35
N GLY A 208 8.21 -12.33 -11.15
CA GLY A 208 9.47 -11.77 -10.67
C GLY A 208 9.38 -10.26 -10.46
N SER A 209 10.33 -9.52 -11.03
CA SER A 209 10.38 -8.04 -10.93
C SER A 209 9.96 -7.34 -12.23
N GLU A 210 9.11 -7.96 -13.03
CA GLU A 210 8.61 -7.38 -14.29
C GLU A 210 7.71 -6.17 -13.98
N PRO A 211 8.00 -4.97 -14.52
CA PRO A 211 7.16 -3.79 -14.33
C PRO A 211 5.78 -3.95 -14.98
N GLY A 212 4.74 -3.34 -14.37
CA GLY A 212 3.37 -3.39 -14.91
C GLY A 212 2.67 -4.76 -14.74
N ARG A 213 3.15 -5.55 -13.77
CA ARG A 213 2.59 -6.87 -13.41
C ARG A 213 2.20 -6.94 -11.95
#